data_ec971c7f41b7f4d0b3218110ea5d9569
#
_entry.id   ec971c7f41b7f4d0b3218110ea5d9569
#
_cell.length_a   1.000
_cell.length_b   1.000
_cell.length_c   1.000
_cell.angle_alpha   90.00
_cell.angle_beta   90.00
_cell.angle_gamma   90.00
#
_symmetry.space_group_name_H-M   'P 1'
#
loop_
_entity.id
_entity.type
_entity.pdbx_description
1 polymer ?
#
loop_
_entity_poly.entity_id
_entity_poly.type
_entity_poly.pdbx_seq_one_letter_code
_entity_poly.pdbx_strand_id
1 'polypeptide(L)'
;NQPGSYYGYKGLYSYGENYMEAAGSYESSQPNDLLTWEKNYSLNLGIDLSFINRIFASLEYYNRDTKDLLYSLPISATTGFTSYLSNIGRLNNKGIEFELRTLNVVSNDFNWTSVFNLSHNRNKIVSLNGLLDQTIEGTWFIHKVGLPYHTFYVKEFAGVDPQTGYAQYYLNTKNEDGSYNRELTTDADKAESIPYKTATPKVSGGFTNILNYKWIDLTFTLTYSLGGYSFDKLGTYIENGTSSIYSSRYNLPAYMMNR
;
A
#
# COMPACT_ATOMS: atom_id res chain seq x y z
N ASN A 1 -5.52 -14.20 -3.96
CA ASN A 1 -5.03 -13.93 -5.31
C ASN A 1 -3.81 -14.79 -5.54
N GLN A 2 -3.94 -15.83 -6.35
CA GLN A 2 -2.80 -16.60 -6.81
C GLN A 2 -2.04 -15.74 -7.84
N PRO A 3 -0.70 -15.71 -7.81
CA PRO A 3 0.06 -15.16 -8.92
C PRO A 3 -0.28 -16.01 -10.15
N GLY A 4 -0.77 -15.37 -11.16
CA GLY A 4 -1.51 -15.80 -12.33
C GLY A 4 -1.04 -16.97 -13.18
N SER A 5 -0.37 -17.99 -12.65
CA SER A 5 -0.02 -19.17 -13.44
C SER A 5 -0.17 -20.44 -12.61
N TYR A 6 -1.00 -21.36 -13.10
CA TYR A 6 -1.09 -22.75 -12.58
C TYR A 6 0.24 -23.50 -12.68
N TYR A 7 1.16 -23.03 -13.50
CA TYR A 7 2.47 -23.64 -13.77
C TYR A 7 3.63 -22.76 -13.32
N GLY A 8 3.41 -21.88 -12.32
CA GLY A 8 4.43 -20.96 -11.83
C GLY A 8 5.71 -21.61 -11.30
N TYR A 9 5.70 -22.92 -11.02
CA TYR A 9 6.87 -23.71 -10.61
C TYR A 9 7.70 -24.21 -11.80
N LYS A 10 7.14 -24.20 -13.02
CA LYS A 10 7.81 -24.66 -14.24
C LYS A 10 8.50 -23.50 -14.95
N GLY A 11 9.60 -23.80 -15.63
CA GLY A 11 10.14 -22.93 -16.66
C GLY A 11 9.16 -22.84 -17.83
N LEU A 12 8.67 -21.64 -18.11
CA LEU A 12 7.76 -21.39 -19.22
C LEU A 12 8.54 -20.84 -20.41
N TYR A 13 8.10 -21.19 -21.61
CA TYR A 13 8.70 -20.72 -22.86
C TYR A 13 7.77 -19.71 -23.53
N SER A 14 8.33 -18.63 -24.00
CA SER A 14 7.67 -17.69 -24.90
C SER A 14 8.05 -17.96 -26.34
N TYR A 15 7.06 -17.84 -27.24
CA TYR A 15 7.19 -18.03 -28.67
C TYR A 15 6.89 -16.70 -29.38
N GLY A 16 7.39 -16.55 -30.59
CA GLY A 16 7.09 -15.36 -31.41
C GLY A 16 8.27 -14.41 -31.62
N GLU A 17 9.38 -14.69 -30.96
CA GLU A 17 10.64 -14.03 -31.29
C GLU A 17 11.23 -14.65 -32.57
N ASN A 18 11.65 -13.83 -33.51
CA ASN A 18 12.23 -14.27 -34.76
C ASN A 18 13.71 -13.90 -34.85
N TYR A 19 14.54 -14.85 -35.21
CA TYR A 19 15.93 -14.61 -35.57
C TYR A 19 16.17 -15.04 -37.01
N MET A 20 16.54 -14.12 -37.86
CA MET A 20 16.78 -14.34 -39.32
C MET A 20 15.60 -15.07 -40.01
N GLU A 21 14.38 -14.61 -39.77
CA GLU A 21 13.11 -15.18 -40.30
C GLU A 21 12.76 -16.59 -39.78
N ALA A 22 13.57 -17.15 -38.88
CA ALA A 22 13.26 -18.41 -38.22
C ALA A 22 12.52 -18.14 -36.89
N ALA A 23 11.41 -18.85 -36.67
CA ALA A 23 10.68 -18.77 -35.40
C ALA A 23 11.55 -19.32 -34.27
N GLY A 24 11.72 -18.51 -33.23
CA GLY A 24 12.46 -18.85 -32.02
C GLY A 24 11.56 -19.02 -30.79
N SER A 25 12.11 -19.66 -29.79
CA SER A 25 11.53 -19.72 -28.45
C SER A 25 12.61 -19.46 -27.42
N TYR A 26 12.23 -18.83 -26.32
CA TYR A 26 13.14 -18.63 -25.19
C TYR A 26 12.43 -18.93 -23.87
N GLU A 27 13.18 -19.29 -22.86
CA GLU A 27 12.67 -19.51 -21.52
C GLU A 27 12.30 -18.16 -20.89
N SER A 28 11.02 -17.96 -20.58
CA SER A 28 10.48 -16.69 -20.09
C SER A 28 10.37 -16.61 -18.58
N SER A 29 10.48 -17.75 -17.87
CA SER A 29 10.47 -17.81 -16.41
C SER A 29 11.39 -18.89 -15.89
N GLN A 30 12.11 -18.55 -14.80
CA GLN A 30 12.95 -19.52 -14.12
C GLN A 30 12.10 -20.52 -13.34
N PRO A 31 12.33 -21.84 -13.47
CA PRO A 31 11.59 -22.84 -12.71
C PRO A 31 11.95 -22.82 -11.22
N ASN A 32 10.98 -23.18 -10.38
CA ASN A 32 11.20 -23.37 -8.94
C ASN A 32 10.42 -24.58 -8.41
N ASP A 33 11.09 -25.74 -8.36
CA ASP A 33 10.50 -26.99 -7.86
C ASP A 33 10.23 -26.98 -6.36
N LEU A 34 10.79 -25.98 -5.62
CA LEU A 34 10.56 -25.80 -4.19
C LEU A 34 9.35 -24.92 -3.87
N LEU A 35 8.63 -24.48 -4.90
CA LEU A 35 7.48 -23.62 -4.72
C LEU A 35 6.35 -24.35 -3.97
N THR A 36 5.86 -23.74 -2.90
CA THR A 36 4.78 -24.26 -2.06
C THR A 36 3.62 -23.28 -1.94
N TRP A 37 2.52 -23.73 -1.36
CA TRP A 37 1.37 -22.88 -1.09
C TRP A 37 1.63 -21.92 0.07
N GLU A 38 1.07 -20.73 -0.05
CA GLU A 38 0.98 -19.79 1.08
C GLU A 38 0.13 -20.38 2.20
N LYS A 39 0.56 -20.19 3.44
CA LYS A 39 -0.13 -20.67 4.64
C LYS A 39 -0.68 -19.50 5.43
N ASN A 40 -1.98 -19.48 5.62
CA ASN A 40 -2.67 -18.46 6.42
C ASN A 40 -3.14 -19.04 7.75
N TYR A 41 -2.65 -18.46 8.84
CA TYR A 41 -3.08 -18.76 10.21
C TYR A 41 -3.91 -17.57 10.71
N SER A 42 -5.17 -17.81 11.03
CA SER A 42 -6.07 -16.75 11.51
C SER A 42 -6.62 -17.07 12.89
N LEU A 43 -6.53 -16.10 13.78
CA LEU A 43 -7.25 -16.08 15.05
C LEU A 43 -8.24 -14.93 15.00
N ASN A 44 -9.52 -15.22 15.24
CA ASN A 44 -10.58 -14.22 15.36
C ASN A 44 -11.28 -14.43 16.70
N LEU A 45 -11.43 -13.34 17.44
CA LEU A 45 -12.16 -13.30 18.70
C LEU A 45 -13.18 -12.19 18.61
N GLY A 46 -14.44 -12.52 18.84
CA GLY A 46 -15.55 -11.55 18.78
C GLY A 46 -16.43 -11.61 20.00
N ILE A 47 -17.03 -10.49 20.31
CA ILE A 47 -18.08 -10.36 21.32
C ILE A 47 -19.20 -9.49 20.79
N ASP A 48 -20.43 -10.01 20.89
CA ASP A 48 -21.65 -9.31 20.55
C ASP A 48 -22.43 -9.00 21.79
N LEU A 49 -22.80 -7.74 21.95
CA LEU A 49 -23.54 -7.25 23.10
C LEU A 49 -24.85 -6.62 22.65
N SER A 50 -25.93 -6.93 23.35
CA SER A 50 -27.22 -6.31 23.14
C SER A 50 -27.74 -5.75 24.48
N PHE A 51 -28.11 -4.47 24.47
CA PHE A 51 -28.60 -3.79 25.67
C PHE A 51 -29.94 -3.10 25.39
N ILE A 52 -30.91 -3.37 26.28
CA ILE A 52 -32.28 -2.80 26.26
C ILE A 52 -33.00 -2.99 24.90
N ASN A 53 -32.61 -3.99 24.09
CA ASN A 53 -33.11 -4.22 22.72
C ASN A 53 -33.01 -3.00 21.79
N ARG A 54 -32.13 -2.05 22.10
CA ARG A 54 -31.94 -0.82 21.35
C ARG A 54 -30.48 -0.51 20.98
N ILE A 55 -29.55 -1.08 21.73
CA ILE A 55 -28.12 -0.88 21.54
C ILE A 55 -27.51 -2.24 21.23
N PHE A 56 -26.86 -2.36 20.07
CA PHE A 56 -26.16 -3.55 19.62
C PHE A 56 -24.73 -3.16 19.33
N ALA A 57 -23.79 -3.83 19.96
CA ALA A 57 -22.37 -3.59 19.77
C ALA A 57 -21.67 -4.90 19.43
N SER A 58 -20.83 -4.88 18.40
CA SER A 58 -19.93 -5.96 18.05
C SER A 58 -18.49 -5.46 18.15
N LEU A 59 -17.62 -6.23 18.77
CA LEU A 59 -16.20 -5.97 18.87
C LEU A 59 -15.47 -7.22 18.45
N GLU A 60 -14.64 -7.10 17.41
CA GLU A 60 -13.83 -8.18 16.89
C GLU A 60 -12.34 -7.84 16.96
N TYR A 61 -11.55 -8.79 17.37
CA TYR A 61 -10.10 -8.79 17.26
C TYR A 61 -9.67 -9.87 16.31
N TYR A 62 -8.82 -9.55 15.34
CA TYR A 62 -8.24 -10.54 14.47
C TYR A 62 -6.72 -10.46 14.45
N ASN A 63 -6.09 -11.62 14.23
CA ASN A 63 -4.65 -11.73 13.99
C ASN A 63 -4.44 -12.78 12.89
N ARG A 64 -4.01 -12.33 11.71
CA ARG A 64 -3.72 -13.18 10.56
C ARG A 64 -2.23 -13.17 10.27
N ASP A 65 -1.64 -14.33 10.26
CA ASP A 65 -0.23 -14.57 9.98
C ASP A 65 -0.09 -15.37 8.67
N THR A 66 0.39 -14.73 7.62
CA THR A 66 0.63 -15.36 6.33
C THR A 66 2.09 -15.73 6.24
N LYS A 67 2.39 -17.02 6.08
CA LYS A 67 3.73 -17.58 5.90
C LYS A 67 3.91 -18.08 4.47
N ASP A 68 5.16 -18.23 4.08
CA ASP A 68 5.55 -18.75 2.77
C ASP A 68 4.93 -17.91 1.63
N LEU A 69 4.88 -16.58 1.82
CA LEU A 69 4.30 -15.62 0.87
C LEU A 69 5.00 -15.74 -0.48
N LEU A 70 4.22 -15.92 -1.55
CA LEU A 70 4.72 -15.96 -2.91
C LEU A 70 5.15 -14.55 -3.35
N TYR A 71 6.40 -14.42 -3.70
CA TYR A 71 6.99 -13.16 -4.09
C TYR A 71 7.92 -13.33 -5.29
N SER A 72 7.84 -12.39 -6.23
CA SER A 72 8.76 -12.32 -7.36
C SER A 72 10.04 -11.60 -6.91
N LEU A 73 11.04 -12.40 -6.53
CA LEU A 73 12.32 -11.91 -6.05
C LEU A 73 13.15 -11.37 -7.23
N PRO A 74 13.58 -10.11 -7.22
CA PRO A 74 14.49 -9.61 -8.24
C PRO A 74 15.84 -10.32 -8.14
N ILE A 75 16.36 -10.76 -9.28
CA ILE A 75 17.66 -11.44 -9.40
C ILE A 75 18.52 -10.73 -10.44
N SER A 76 19.82 -11.03 -10.42
CA SER A 76 20.75 -10.44 -11.38
C SER A 76 20.39 -10.88 -12.81
N ALA A 77 20.30 -9.93 -13.74
CA ALA A 77 20.04 -10.18 -15.14
C ALA A 77 21.11 -11.09 -15.81
N THR A 78 22.26 -11.32 -15.19
CA THR A 78 23.28 -12.27 -15.65
C THR A 78 22.80 -13.71 -15.66
N THR A 79 21.70 -14.03 -14.94
CA THR A 79 21.06 -15.34 -14.96
C THR A 79 20.17 -15.55 -16.19
N GLY A 80 19.93 -14.52 -17.00
CA GLY A 80 18.97 -14.52 -18.09
C GLY A 80 17.54 -14.12 -17.68
N PHE A 81 17.30 -13.93 -16.37
CA PHE A 81 16.00 -13.55 -15.82
C PHE A 81 16.12 -12.30 -14.96
N THR A 82 15.03 -11.54 -14.87
CA THR A 82 14.97 -10.33 -14.00
C THR A 82 14.34 -10.63 -12.64
N SER A 83 13.60 -11.74 -12.53
CA SER A 83 12.96 -12.13 -11.30
C SER A 83 12.75 -13.64 -11.22
N TYR A 84 12.53 -14.11 -10.02
CA TYR A 84 12.36 -15.51 -9.66
C TYR A 84 11.24 -15.64 -8.62
N LEU A 85 10.23 -16.45 -8.92
CA LEU A 85 9.11 -16.66 -8.01
C LEU A 85 9.52 -17.63 -6.88
N SER A 86 9.40 -17.17 -5.64
CA SER A 86 9.80 -17.95 -4.47
C SER A 86 8.87 -17.70 -3.28
N ASN A 87 8.80 -18.70 -2.38
CA ASN A 87 8.11 -18.56 -1.11
C ASN A 87 9.02 -17.82 -0.12
N ILE A 88 8.97 -16.51 -0.18
CA ILE A 88 9.74 -15.67 0.73
C ILE A 88 8.80 -14.79 1.53
N GLY A 89 9.03 -14.77 2.81
CA GLY A 89 8.41 -13.80 3.66
C GLY A 89 7.26 -14.31 4.52
N ARG A 90 7.05 -13.51 5.54
CA ARG A 90 5.97 -13.65 6.50
C ARG A 90 5.37 -12.28 6.75
N LEU A 91 4.05 -12.20 6.59
CA LEU A 91 3.28 -10.99 6.78
C LEU A 91 2.29 -11.19 7.92
N ASN A 92 2.26 -10.26 8.85
CA ASN A 92 1.28 -10.25 9.93
C ASN A 92 0.31 -9.08 9.76
N ASN A 93 -0.98 -9.38 9.80
CA ASN A 93 -2.07 -8.41 9.84
C ASN A 93 -2.87 -8.64 11.11
N LYS A 94 -2.99 -7.62 11.95
CA LYS A 94 -3.83 -7.67 13.14
C LYS A 94 -4.61 -6.39 13.31
N GLY A 95 -5.80 -6.50 13.86
CA GLY A 95 -6.65 -5.34 13.99
C GLY A 95 -7.82 -5.56 14.93
N ILE A 96 -8.57 -4.48 15.06
CA ILE A 96 -9.80 -4.42 15.84
C ILE A 96 -10.86 -3.83 14.93
N GLU A 97 -12.04 -4.47 14.95
CA GLU A 97 -13.24 -3.99 14.28
C GLU A 97 -14.32 -3.76 15.32
N PHE A 98 -14.98 -2.63 15.23
CA PHE A 98 -16.06 -2.25 16.13
C PHE A 98 -17.25 -1.79 15.33
N GLU A 99 -18.44 -2.30 15.67
CA GLU A 99 -19.71 -1.82 15.16
C GLU A 99 -20.62 -1.47 16.32
N LEU A 100 -21.32 -0.37 16.21
CA LEU A 100 -22.35 0.07 17.14
C LEU A 100 -23.60 0.44 16.34
N ARG A 101 -24.69 -0.29 16.58
CA ARG A 101 -26.02 0.01 16.05
C ARG A 101 -26.93 0.44 17.18
N THR A 102 -27.59 1.57 16.99
CA THR A 102 -28.54 2.12 17.98
C THR A 102 -29.90 2.39 17.34
N LEU A 103 -30.95 1.95 17.98
CA LEU A 103 -32.32 2.32 17.64
C LEU A 103 -32.69 3.56 18.47
N ASN A 104 -32.39 4.74 17.95
CA ASN A 104 -32.50 6.01 18.68
C ASN A 104 -33.95 6.36 18.96
N VAL A 105 -34.79 6.25 17.95
CA VAL A 105 -36.24 6.45 18.07
C VAL A 105 -36.95 5.28 17.41
N VAL A 106 -37.93 4.73 18.10
CA VAL A 106 -38.82 3.69 17.58
C VAL A 106 -40.24 4.09 17.91
N SER A 107 -41.01 4.49 16.89
CA SER A 107 -42.43 4.80 17.03
C SER A 107 -43.18 4.37 15.76
N ASN A 108 -44.53 4.48 15.80
CA ASN A 108 -45.34 4.07 14.65
C ASN A 108 -45.09 4.90 13.38
N ASP A 109 -44.84 6.20 13.54
CA ASP A 109 -44.69 7.13 12.43
C ASP A 109 -43.23 7.51 12.12
N PHE A 110 -42.32 7.35 13.11
CA PHE A 110 -40.93 7.76 12.96
C PHE A 110 -39.98 6.77 13.60
N ASN A 111 -39.02 6.29 12.80
CA ASN A 111 -37.94 5.45 13.29
C ASN A 111 -36.58 6.08 12.89
N TRP A 112 -35.64 6.08 13.80
CA TRP A 112 -34.30 6.54 13.58
C TRP A 112 -33.28 5.53 14.10
N THR A 113 -32.48 5.00 13.19
CA THR A 113 -31.39 4.08 13.48
C THR A 113 -30.06 4.71 13.10
N SER A 114 -29.07 4.56 13.96
CA SER A 114 -27.68 4.94 13.64
C SER A 114 -26.81 3.71 13.68
N VAL A 115 -25.87 3.62 12.71
CA VAL A 115 -24.84 2.57 12.66
C VAL A 115 -23.48 3.26 12.54
N PHE A 116 -22.62 2.99 13.50
CA PHE A 116 -21.23 3.43 13.50
C PHE A 116 -20.33 2.22 13.38
N ASN A 117 -19.35 2.25 12.48
CA ASN A 117 -18.31 1.23 12.40
C ASN A 117 -16.92 1.86 12.35
N LEU A 118 -15.95 1.13 12.89
CA LEU A 118 -14.56 1.49 12.96
C LEU A 118 -13.70 0.25 12.75
N SER A 119 -12.73 0.34 11.87
CA SER A 119 -11.71 -0.69 11.68
C SER A 119 -10.32 -0.07 11.85
N HIS A 120 -9.50 -0.70 12.69
CA HIS A 120 -8.08 -0.40 12.85
C HIS A 120 -7.26 -1.61 12.47
N ASN A 121 -6.42 -1.47 11.44
CA ASN A 121 -5.52 -2.53 10.97
C ASN A 121 -4.06 -2.13 11.14
N ARG A 122 -3.24 -3.06 11.59
CA ARG A 122 -1.78 -2.97 11.61
C ARG A 122 -1.18 -4.11 10.81
N ASN A 123 -0.56 -3.74 9.71
CA ASN A 123 0.19 -4.64 8.85
C ASN A 123 1.69 -4.56 9.17
N LYS A 124 2.41 -5.68 9.12
CA LYS A 124 3.86 -5.71 9.34
C LYS A 124 4.50 -6.87 8.59
N ILE A 125 5.56 -6.59 7.84
CA ILE A 125 6.46 -7.60 7.30
C ILE A 125 7.30 -8.16 8.45
N VAL A 126 7.18 -9.46 8.70
CA VAL A 126 7.85 -10.12 9.83
C VAL A 126 9.20 -10.70 9.41
N SER A 127 9.28 -11.27 8.21
CA SER A 127 10.52 -11.79 7.63
C SER A 127 10.45 -11.78 6.10
N LEU A 128 11.62 -11.77 5.47
CA LEU A 128 11.82 -11.93 4.02
C LEU A 128 12.78 -13.10 3.76
N ASN A 129 12.73 -14.15 4.61
CA ASN A 129 13.47 -15.42 4.52
C ASN A 129 14.99 -15.30 4.31
N GLY A 130 15.62 -14.36 5.03
CA GLY A 130 17.05 -14.38 5.32
C GLY A 130 18.00 -14.03 4.17
N LEU A 131 17.53 -13.88 2.94
CA LEU A 131 18.37 -13.46 1.82
C LEU A 131 18.40 -11.94 1.63
N LEU A 132 17.33 -11.26 2.04
CA LEU A 132 17.19 -9.80 1.93
C LEU A 132 16.44 -9.24 3.13
N ASP A 133 17.01 -8.25 3.79
CA ASP A 133 16.29 -7.49 4.83
C ASP A 133 15.26 -6.54 4.23
N GLN A 134 15.40 -6.23 2.96
CA GLN A 134 14.53 -5.31 2.23
C GLN A 134 14.55 -5.59 0.72
N THR A 135 13.47 -5.23 0.05
CA THR A 135 13.36 -5.19 -1.41
C THR A 135 12.56 -3.97 -1.82
N ILE A 136 12.79 -3.48 -3.04
CA ILE A 136 12.09 -2.32 -3.58
C ILE A 136 11.07 -2.81 -4.59
N GLU A 137 9.80 -2.43 -4.41
CA GLU A 137 8.73 -2.71 -5.35
C GLU A 137 8.43 -1.47 -6.18
N GLY A 138 8.71 -1.57 -7.48
CA GLY A 138 8.55 -0.46 -8.39
C GLY A 138 9.44 0.73 -7.99
N THR A 139 8.91 1.95 -8.17
CA THR A 139 9.66 3.19 -7.95
C THR A 139 9.37 3.83 -6.57
N TRP A 140 8.33 3.39 -5.86
CA TRP A 140 7.75 4.15 -4.76
C TRP A 140 7.63 3.42 -3.43
N PHE A 141 7.74 2.09 -3.40
CA PHE A 141 7.54 1.30 -2.21
C PHE A 141 8.77 0.50 -1.81
N ILE A 142 8.93 0.29 -0.52
CA ILE A 142 9.93 -0.61 0.03
C ILE A 142 9.24 -1.69 0.88
N HIS A 143 9.62 -2.93 0.65
CA HIS A 143 9.30 -4.05 1.52
C HIS A 143 10.51 -4.30 2.43
N LYS A 144 10.38 -3.94 3.69
CA LYS A 144 11.44 -4.07 4.69
C LYS A 144 10.90 -4.72 5.94
N VAL A 145 11.67 -5.65 6.51
CA VAL A 145 11.34 -6.29 7.78
C VAL A 145 11.10 -5.23 8.84
N GLY A 146 9.98 -5.37 9.55
CA GLY A 146 9.56 -4.44 10.59
C GLY A 146 8.61 -3.33 10.14
N LEU A 147 8.50 -3.06 8.83
CA LEU A 147 7.65 -2.01 8.26
C LEU A 147 6.32 -2.58 7.73
N PRO A 148 5.30 -1.72 7.55
CA PRO A 148 4.09 -2.05 6.79
C PRO A 148 4.41 -2.38 5.33
N TYR A 149 3.59 -3.24 4.70
CA TYR A 149 3.78 -3.72 3.33
C TYR A 149 3.82 -2.58 2.30
N HIS A 150 2.95 -1.57 2.40
CA HIS A 150 2.91 -0.42 1.51
C HIS A 150 3.58 0.80 2.14
N THR A 151 4.86 0.69 2.46
CA THR A 151 5.66 1.82 2.95
C THR A 151 6.30 2.54 1.77
N PHE A 152 6.07 3.84 1.66
CA PHE A 152 6.71 4.67 0.64
C PHE A 152 8.21 4.73 0.86
N TYR A 153 8.97 4.72 -0.24
CA TYR A 153 10.42 4.83 -0.27
C TYR A 153 10.80 5.96 -1.20
N VAL A 154 11.08 7.12 -0.62
CA VAL A 154 11.19 8.38 -1.36
C VAL A 154 12.35 9.23 -0.85
N LYS A 155 12.88 10.08 -1.73
CA LYS A 155 13.82 11.14 -1.36
C LYS A 155 13.06 12.22 -0.59
N GLU A 156 13.65 12.75 0.47
CA GLU A 156 13.02 13.75 1.33
C GLU A 156 13.34 15.16 0.84
N PHE A 157 12.32 15.88 0.40
CA PHE A 157 12.43 17.26 -0.02
C PHE A 157 12.57 18.19 1.19
N ALA A 158 13.56 19.07 1.18
CA ALA A 158 13.87 19.99 2.26
C ALA A 158 13.38 21.44 2.00
N GLY A 159 13.00 21.74 0.76
CA GLY A 159 12.57 23.07 0.37
C GLY A 159 13.25 23.55 -0.91
N VAL A 160 13.18 24.85 -1.14
CA VAL A 160 13.85 25.54 -2.24
C VAL A 160 14.90 26.48 -1.68
N ASP A 161 16.10 26.46 -2.22
CA ASP A 161 17.16 27.40 -1.85
C ASP A 161 16.72 28.82 -2.25
N PRO A 162 16.57 29.74 -1.29
CA PRO A 162 16.09 31.09 -1.58
C PRO A 162 17.08 31.94 -2.41
N GLN A 163 18.35 31.53 -2.48
CA GLN A 163 19.38 32.28 -3.23
C GLN A 163 19.47 31.82 -4.68
N THR A 164 19.33 30.52 -4.91
CA THR A 164 19.55 29.92 -6.23
C THR A 164 18.26 29.48 -6.92
N GLY A 165 17.16 29.30 -6.17
CA GLY A 165 15.90 28.78 -6.66
C GLY A 165 15.91 27.26 -6.92
N TYR A 166 17.00 26.55 -6.58
CA TYR A 166 17.07 25.11 -6.77
C TYR A 166 16.38 24.34 -5.63
N ALA A 167 15.77 23.20 -6.00
CA ALA A 167 15.21 22.26 -5.03
C ALA A 167 16.33 21.68 -4.16
N GLN A 168 16.08 21.59 -2.85
CA GLN A 168 16.98 21.01 -1.86
C GLN A 168 16.39 19.73 -1.30
N TYR A 169 17.25 18.75 -1.09
CA TYR A 169 16.93 17.45 -0.51
C TYR A 169 17.86 17.17 0.66
N TYR A 170 17.38 16.37 1.63
CA TYR A 170 18.27 15.81 2.64
C TYR A 170 19.07 14.66 2.02
N LEU A 171 20.37 14.57 2.31
CA LEU A 171 21.23 13.49 1.81
C LEU A 171 20.70 12.12 2.24
N ASN A 172 20.28 12.01 3.50
CA ASN A 172 19.73 10.79 4.10
C ASN A 172 20.65 9.55 4.00
N THR A 173 21.94 9.74 3.75
CA THR A 173 22.93 8.67 3.87
C THR A 173 22.93 8.16 5.31
N LYS A 174 23.03 6.85 5.46
CA LYS A 174 22.95 6.22 6.78
C LYS A 174 24.29 6.34 7.52
N ASN A 175 24.29 6.93 8.71
CA ASN A 175 25.44 7.03 9.59
C ASN A 175 25.73 5.69 10.30
N GLU A 176 26.90 5.56 10.91
CA GLU A 176 27.31 4.36 11.66
C GLU A 176 26.39 4.05 12.86
N ASP A 177 25.83 5.09 13.49
CA ASP A 177 24.88 4.97 14.60
C ASP A 177 23.44 4.61 14.15
N GLY A 178 23.23 4.47 12.82
CA GLY A 178 21.94 4.17 12.22
C GLY A 178 21.02 5.38 12.00
N SER A 179 21.42 6.57 12.39
CA SER A 179 20.74 7.84 12.05
C SER A 179 20.92 8.20 10.58
N TYR A 180 20.11 9.15 10.09
CA TYR A 180 20.25 9.67 8.74
C TYR A 180 20.98 11.01 8.73
N ASN A 181 21.92 11.17 7.80
CA ASN A 181 22.57 12.45 7.56
C ASN A 181 21.57 13.49 7.06
N ARG A 182 21.48 14.62 7.76
CA ARG A 182 20.52 15.70 7.48
C ARG A 182 21.13 16.88 6.74
N GLU A 183 22.31 16.71 6.16
CA GLU A 183 22.90 17.72 5.28
C GLU A 183 22.06 17.92 4.03
N LEU A 184 22.04 19.13 3.50
CA LEU A 184 21.27 19.52 2.33
C LEU A 184 22.10 19.37 1.05
N THR A 185 21.45 18.94 0.00
CA THR A 185 22.02 18.90 -1.35
C THR A 185 21.01 19.40 -2.37
N THR A 186 21.47 20.09 -3.40
CA THR A 186 20.67 20.44 -4.58
C THR A 186 20.74 19.38 -5.66
N ASP A 187 21.64 18.38 -5.50
CA ASP A 187 21.78 17.25 -6.39
C ASP A 187 20.90 16.08 -5.90
N ALA A 188 19.78 15.90 -6.58
CA ALA A 188 18.83 14.84 -6.23
C ALA A 188 19.45 13.43 -6.30
N ASP A 189 20.49 13.20 -7.12
CA ASP A 189 21.10 11.86 -7.26
C ASP A 189 21.99 11.49 -6.07
N LYS A 190 22.45 12.48 -5.31
CA LYS A 190 23.16 12.27 -4.06
C LYS A 190 22.25 11.98 -2.87
N ALA A 191 20.97 12.38 -2.97
CA ALA A 191 20.00 12.14 -1.91
C ALA A 191 19.52 10.69 -1.94
N GLU A 192 19.61 10.00 -0.82
CA GLU A 192 19.10 8.64 -0.67
C GLU A 192 17.61 8.65 -0.32
N SER A 193 16.88 7.65 -0.86
CA SER A 193 15.50 7.42 -0.48
C SER A 193 15.44 6.77 0.90
N ILE A 194 14.43 7.10 1.67
CA ILE A 194 14.18 6.53 3.00
C ILE A 194 12.76 5.99 3.12
N PRO A 195 12.52 4.99 3.99
CA PRO A 195 11.18 4.61 4.37
C PRO A 195 10.47 5.79 5.04
N TYR A 196 9.33 6.18 4.50
CA TYR A 196 8.63 7.38 4.99
C TYR A 196 7.31 7.01 5.68
N LYS A 197 6.20 7.10 4.98
CA LYS A 197 4.85 6.84 5.47
C LYS A 197 4.25 5.63 4.77
N THR A 198 3.13 5.13 5.25
CA THR A 198 2.41 4.03 4.62
C THR A 198 1.17 4.52 3.88
N ALA A 199 0.85 3.86 2.77
CA ALA A 199 -0.40 4.08 2.05
C ALA A 199 -1.62 3.52 2.80
N THR A 200 -1.41 2.55 3.70
CA THR A 200 -2.50 1.91 4.45
C THR A 200 -3.03 2.85 5.53
N PRO A 201 -4.32 3.16 5.54
CA PRO A 201 -4.95 3.92 6.61
C PRO A 201 -4.79 3.23 7.97
N LYS A 202 -4.62 4.02 9.02
CA LYS A 202 -4.57 3.50 10.40
C LYS A 202 -5.96 3.16 10.91
N VAL A 203 -6.93 4.00 10.59
CA VAL A 203 -8.32 3.86 10.99
C VAL A 203 -9.22 4.20 9.82
N SER A 204 -10.25 3.39 9.60
CA SER A 204 -11.30 3.66 8.62
C SER A 204 -12.65 3.23 9.16
N GLY A 205 -13.71 3.78 8.61
CA GLY A 205 -15.05 3.41 9.02
C GLY A 205 -16.13 4.28 8.41
N GLY A 206 -17.32 4.18 8.99
CA GLY A 206 -18.47 4.92 8.54
C GLY A 206 -19.47 5.20 9.67
N PHE A 207 -20.29 6.19 9.42
CA PHE A 207 -21.41 6.54 10.24
C PHE A 207 -22.65 6.70 9.37
N THR A 208 -23.60 5.76 9.51
CA THR A 208 -24.84 5.72 8.74
C THR A 208 -26.01 6.09 9.64
N ASN A 209 -26.89 6.95 9.14
CA ASN A 209 -28.18 7.23 9.76
C ASN A 209 -29.30 6.85 8.80
N ILE A 210 -30.30 6.17 9.33
CA ILE A 210 -31.49 5.70 8.65
C ILE A 210 -32.69 6.30 9.36
N LEU A 211 -33.43 7.14 8.66
CA LEU A 211 -34.63 7.80 9.19
C LEU A 211 -35.82 7.37 8.31
N ASN A 212 -36.84 6.84 8.96
CA ASN A 212 -38.07 6.46 8.28
C ASN A 212 -39.20 7.31 8.91
N TYR A 213 -39.87 8.08 8.10
CA TYR A 213 -41.04 8.87 8.54
C TYR A 213 -42.24 8.60 7.62
N LYS A 214 -43.19 7.84 8.11
CA LYS A 214 -44.38 7.40 7.36
C LYS A 214 -43.97 6.70 6.06
N TRP A 215 -44.10 7.40 4.94
CA TRP A 215 -43.76 6.93 3.58
C TRP A 215 -42.44 7.49 3.04
N ILE A 216 -41.68 8.21 3.85
CA ILE A 216 -40.38 8.80 3.48
C ILE A 216 -39.27 8.04 4.18
N ASP A 217 -38.30 7.57 3.41
CA ASP A 217 -37.09 6.96 3.88
C ASP A 217 -35.88 7.82 3.48
N LEU A 218 -35.07 8.17 4.46
CA LEU A 218 -33.82 8.91 4.26
C LEU A 218 -32.67 8.13 4.87
N THR A 219 -31.68 7.81 4.04
CA THR A 219 -30.43 7.22 4.50
C THR A 219 -29.25 8.08 4.06
N PHE A 220 -28.36 8.41 4.97
CA PHE A 220 -27.08 9.04 4.66
C PHE A 220 -25.93 8.37 5.39
N THR A 221 -24.82 8.27 4.71
CA THR A 221 -23.59 7.66 5.24
C THR A 221 -22.42 8.61 5.08
N LEU A 222 -21.69 8.82 6.17
CA LEU A 222 -20.41 9.49 6.19
C LEU A 222 -19.33 8.42 6.30
N THR A 223 -18.35 8.43 5.41
CA THR A 223 -17.18 7.53 5.48
C THR A 223 -15.94 8.31 5.85
N TYR A 224 -15.03 7.68 6.57
CA TYR A 224 -13.76 8.29 6.96
C TYR A 224 -12.62 7.30 6.81
N SER A 225 -11.44 7.85 6.48
CA SER A 225 -10.18 7.11 6.34
C SER A 225 -9.05 8.00 6.82
N LEU A 226 -8.36 7.61 7.88
CA LEU A 226 -7.39 8.44 8.58
C LEU A 226 -6.02 7.78 8.65
N GLY A 227 -4.96 8.58 8.47
CA GLY A 227 -3.57 8.15 8.67
C GLY A 227 -2.96 7.38 7.51
N GLY A 228 -3.64 7.26 6.38
CA GLY A 228 -3.09 6.81 5.10
C GLY A 228 -2.50 7.97 4.32
N TYR A 229 -1.51 7.67 3.47
CA TYR A 229 -0.87 8.62 2.58
C TYR A 229 -1.01 8.14 1.14
N SER A 230 -1.16 9.07 0.22
CA SER A 230 -1.19 8.79 -1.22
C SER A 230 -0.10 9.56 -1.93
N PHE A 231 0.42 8.98 -2.99
CA PHE A 231 1.34 9.68 -3.89
C PHE A 231 0.52 10.46 -4.92
N ASP A 232 0.76 11.77 -4.98
CA ASP A 232 0.13 12.62 -6.00
C ASP A 232 0.87 12.51 -7.33
N LYS A 233 0.54 11.45 -8.08
CA LYS A 233 1.10 11.22 -9.40
C LYS A 233 0.66 12.30 -10.41
N LEU A 234 -0.54 12.83 -10.28
CA LEU A 234 -1.03 13.88 -11.17
C LEU A 234 -0.24 15.18 -10.96
N GLY A 235 0.02 15.56 -9.70
CA GLY A 235 0.86 16.70 -9.35
C GLY A 235 2.22 16.65 -10.01
N THR A 236 2.86 15.47 -10.06
CA THR A 236 4.18 15.33 -10.73
C THR A 236 4.15 15.65 -12.22
N TYR A 237 3.02 15.51 -12.89
CA TYR A 237 2.88 15.84 -14.30
C TYR A 237 2.50 17.30 -14.55
N ILE A 238 1.59 17.85 -13.74
CA ILE A 238 1.05 19.19 -13.94
C ILE A 238 1.89 20.29 -13.28
N GLU A 239 2.68 19.95 -12.24
CA GLU A 239 3.57 20.90 -11.55
C GLU A 239 5.00 20.87 -12.07
N ASN A 240 5.33 19.93 -12.95
CA ASN A 240 6.64 19.86 -13.55
C ASN A 240 6.77 20.91 -14.67
N GLY A 241 7.30 22.08 -14.33
CA GLY A 241 7.53 23.19 -15.24
C GLY A 241 8.64 22.97 -16.28
N THR A 242 9.26 21.76 -16.31
CA THR A 242 10.33 21.44 -17.25
C THR A 242 9.78 20.96 -18.59
N SER A 243 10.55 21.14 -19.65
CA SER A 243 10.25 20.81 -21.04
C SER A 243 10.13 19.30 -21.35
N SER A 244 9.69 18.48 -20.40
CA SER A 244 9.45 17.07 -20.68
C SER A 244 8.25 16.89 -21.61
N ILE A 245 8.24 15.84 -22.41
CA ILE A 245 7.13 15.50 -23.34
C ILE A 245 5.77 15.44 -22.61
N TYR A 246 5.78 15.21 -21.32
CA TYR A 246 4.57 15.13 -20.49
C TYR A 246 4.07 16.52 -20.05
N SER A 247 4.96 17.47 -19.73
CA SER A 247 4.57 18.84 -19.30
C SER A 247 3.96 19.65 -20.43
N SER A 248 4.30 19.36 -21.70
CA SER A 248 3.70 20.02 -22.86
C SER A 248 2.25 19.62 -23.15
N ARG A 249 1.72 18.58 -22.49
CA ARG A 249 0.36 18.06 -22.68
C ARG A 249 -0.65 18.55 -21.65
N TYR A 250 -0.19 19.20 -20.59
CA TYR A 250 -1.04 19.64 -19.49
C TYR A 250 -0.87 21.13 -19.25
N ASN A 251 -1.98 21.81 -19.00
CA ASN A 251 -1.93 23.20 -18.55
C ASN A 251 -1.42 23.26 -17.12
N LEU A 252 -0.52 24.18 -16.85
CA LEU A 252 -0.06 24.44 -15.48
C LEU A 252 -1.20 25.00 -14.64
N PRO A 253 -1.31 24.59 -13.38
CA PRO A 253 -2.30 25.16 -12.45
C PRO A 253 -2.09 26.66 -12.26
N ALA A 254 -3.17 27.42 -12.14
CA ALA A 254 -3.11 28.87 -12.02
C ALA A 254 -2.26 29.37 -10.84
N TYR A 255 -2.21 28.59 -9.75
CA TYR A 255 -1.37 28.95 -8.57
C TYR A 255 0.15 28.92 -8.85
N MET A 256 0.60 28.21 -9.90
CA MET A 256 2.02 28.18 -10.30
C MET A 256 2.44 29.39 -11.09
N MET A 257 1.49 30.18 -11.62
CA MET A 257 1.80 31.41 -12.37
C MET A 257 2.26 32.55 -11.46
N ASN A 258 2.07 32.42 -10.15
CA ASN A 258 2.39 33.44 -9.15
C ASN A 258 3.57 33.04 -8.23
N ARG A 259 4.39 32.06 -8.64
CA ARG A 259 5.58 31.62 -7.90
C ARG A 259 6.85 32.10 -8.56
#